data_f4404fafddf9a0a831c4151a970f169d
#
_entry.id   f4404fafddf9a0a831c4151a970f169d
#
_cell.length_a   1.000
_cell.length_b   1.000
_cell.length_c   1.000
_cell.angle_alpha   90.00
_cell.angle_beta   90.00
_cell.angle_gamma   90.00
#
_symmetry.space_group_name_H-M   'P 1'
#
loop_
_entity.id
_entity.type
_entity.pdbx_description
1 polymer ?
#
loop_
_entity_poly.entity_id
_entity_poly.type
_entity_poly.pdbx_seq_one_letter_code
_entity_poly.pdbx_strand_id
1 'polypeptide(L)'
;VDAQPFAMDHLCFRVATTQRYDEMKALLSTEGTLLGEHSVGGRPIATYALHVALVHRERRINVIELPAPKPGSPYPEGWEHAEFVIDVEPAVFASRYPQLPWDLSGADKPMNACVRLNYDGCSVKFHRRALADVIMDERS
;
A
#
# COMPACT_ATOMS: atom_id res chain seq x y z
N VAL A 1 12.03 9.41 11.36
CA VAL A 1 12.48 8.17 10.68
C VAL A 1 13.09 8.54 9.35
N ASP A 2 14.31 8.11 9.11
CA ASP A 2 14.91 8.18 7.79
C ASP A 2 14.50 6.93 7.02
N ALA A 3 13.60 7.09 6.06
CA ALA A 3 13.07 5.98 5.25
C ALA A 3 13.92 5.71 4.00
N GLN A 4 14.94 6.52 3.73
CA GLN A 4 15.73 6.41 2.50
C GLN A 4 16.36 5.04 2.28
N PRO A 5 16.89 4.33 3.31
CA PRO A 5 17.47 3.00 3.11
C PRO A 5 16.45 1.89 2.85
N PHE A 6 15.15 2.16 3.01
CA PHE A 6 14.12 1.14 2.85
C PHE A 6 13.49 1.18 1.46
N ALA A 7 13.19 0.01 0.91
CA ALA A 7 12.47 -0.08 -0.35
C ALA A 7 11.03 0.39 -0.15
N MET A 8 10.56 1.31 -0.99
CA MET A 8 9.15 1.67 -1.04
C MET A 8 8.42 0.58 -1.81
N ASP A 9 7.52 -0.13 -1.11
CA ASP A 9 6.87 -1.31 -1.64
C ASP A 9 5.83 -0.98 -2.71
N HIS A 10 4.91 -0.07 -2.38
CA HIS A 10 3.86 0.33 -3.30
C HIS A 10 3.25 1.66 -2.90
N LEU A 11 2.49 2.24 -3.83
CA LEU A 11 1.66 3.40 -3.58
C LEU A 11 0.19 2.98 -3.70
N CYS A 12 -0.65 3.55 -2.86
CA CYS A 12 -2.09 3.35 -2.91
C CYS A 12 -2.77 4.55 -3.52
N PHE A 13 -3.54 4.33 -4.59
CA PHE A 13 -4.35 5.36 -5.24
C PHE A 13 -5.82 5.11 -4.95
N ARG A 14 -6.49 6.05 -4.30
CA ARG A 14 -7.90 5.95 -3.94
C ARG A 14 -8.78 6.67 -4.92
N VAL A 15 -9.96 6.11 -5.16
CA VAL A 15 -10.97 6.70 -6.03
C VAL A 15 -12.26 6.90 -5.25
N ALA A 16 -13.06 7.88 -5.68
CA ALA A 16 -14.26 8.27 -4.96
C ALA A 16 -15.49 7.43 -5.35
N THR A 17 -15.50 6.82 -6.53
CA THR A 17 -16.66 6.09 -7.05
C THR A 17 -16.25 4.75 -7.67
N THR A 18 -17.22 3.83 -7.75
CA THR A 18 -17.02 2.56 -8.45
C THR A 18 -16.74 2.77 -9.94
N GLN A 19 -17.36 3.77 -10.54
CA GLN A 19 -17.07 4.11 -11.94
C GLN A 19 -15.60 4.50 -12.13
N ARG A 20 -15.05 5.33 -11.23
CA ARG A 20 -13.63 5.70 -11.29
C ARG A 20 -12.73 4.50 -11.03
N TYR A 21 -13.14 3.58 -10.17
CA TYR A 21 -12.40 2.33 -9.96
C TYR A 21 -12.26 1.56 -11.27
N ASP A 22 -13.36 1.38 -12.00
CA ASP A 22 -13.36 0.67 -13.28
C ASP A 22 -12.52 1.39 -14.33
N GLU A 23 -12.61 2.71 -14.39
CA GLU A 23 -11.81 3.53 -15.32
C GLU A 23 -10.31 3.41 -15.01
N MET A 24 -9.93 3.48 -13.75
CA MET A 24 -8.52 3.36 -13.34
C MET A 24 -7.98 1.95 -13.55
N LYS A 25 -8.80 0.92 -13.36
CA LYS A 25 -8.40 -0.46 -13.70
C LYS A 25 -8.09 -0.59 -15.18
N ALA A 26 -8.94 -0.02 -16.04
CA ALA A 26 -8.72 -0.03 -17.48
C ALA A 26 -7.40 0.68 -17.83
N LEU A 27 -7.16 1.85 -17.25
CA LEU A 27 -5.93 2.61 -17.48
C LEU A 27 -4.69 1.82 -17.00
N LEU A 28 -4.71 1.32 -15.78
CA LEU A 28 -3.58 0.59 -15.21
C LEU A 28 -3.31 -0.72 -15.96
N SER A 29 -4.35 -1.34 -16.54
CA SER A 29 -4.18 -2.56 -17.35
C SER A 29 -3.41 -2.29 -18.65
N THR A 30 -3.39 -1.04 -19.13
CA THR A 30 -2.54 -0.67 -20.28
C THR A 30 -1.10 -0.36 -19.87
N GLU A 31 -0.88 0.04 -18.62
CA GLU A 31 0.41 0.47 -18.10
C GLU A 31 1.13 -0.60 -17.27
N GLY A 32 0.46 -1.69 -16.96
CA GLY A 32 1.02 -2.72 -16.11
C GLY A 32 0.28 -4.04 -16.19
N THR A 33 0.67 -4.97 -15.31
CA THR A 33 0.08 -6.30 -15.20
C THR A 33 -0.69 -6.40 -13.89
N LEU A 34 -1.93 -6.89 -13.96
CA LEU A 34 -2.72 -7.15 -12.77
C LEU A 34 -2.12 -8.33 -12.00
N LEU A 35 -1.63 -8.07 -10.78
CA LEU A 35 -1.10 -9.11 -9.91
C LEU A 35 -2.22 -9.88 -9.21
N GLY A 36 -3.30 -9.20 -8.87
CA GLY A 36 -4.46 -9.81 -8.22
C GLY A 36 -5.51 -8.78 -7.90
N GLU A 37 -6.73 -9.25 -7.67
CA GLU A 37 -7.84 -8.43 -7.17
C GLU A 37 -8.52 -9.22 -6.08
N HIS A 38 -8.48 -8.70 -4.85
CA HIS A 38 -8.98 -9.39 -3.66
C HIS A 38 -10.03 -8.53 -2.96
N SER A 39 -11.03 -9.18 -2.37
CA SER A 39 -12.02 -8.49 -1.55
C SER A 39 -11.48 -8.29 -0.14
N VAL A 40 -11.42 -7.04 0.30
CA VAL A 40 -10.96 -6.66 1.64
C VAL A 40 -11.94 -5.64 2.20
N GLY A 41 -12.52 -5.91 3.35
CA GLY A 41 -13.48 -5.00 3.98
C GLY A 41 -14.72 -4.75 3.14
N GLY A 42 -15.15 -5.74 2.34
CA GLY A 42 -16.35 -5.65 1.52
C GLY A 42 -16.18 -4.96 0.18
N ARG A 43 -14.95 -4.71 -0.24
CA ARG A 43 -14.68 -4.05 -1.53
C ARG A 43 -13.50 -4.74 -2.24
N PRO A 44 -13.45 -4.68 -3.58
CA PRO A 44 -12.29 -5.19 -4.31
C PRO A 44 -11.11 -4.23 -4.20
N ILE A 45 -9.92 -4.81 -4.12
CA ILE A 45 -8.65 -4.07 -4.19
C ILE A 45 -7.81 -4.73 -5.27
N ALA A 46 -7.50 -3.98 -6.33
CA ALA A 46 -6.65 -4.43 -7.42
C ALA A 46 -5.21 -3.99 -7.17
N THR A 47 -4.26 -4.85 -7.52
CA THR A 47 -2.83 -4.55 -7.41
C THR A 47 -2.17 -4.78 -8.74
N TYR A 48 -1.40 -3.78 -9.20
CA TYR A 48 -0.74 -3.80 -10.51
C TYR A 48 0.76 -3.66 -10.37
N ALA A 49 1.48 -4.42 -11.21
CA ALA A 49 2.90 -4.19 -11.43
C ALA A 49 3.04 -3.38 -12.72
N LEU A 50 3.58 -2.16 -12.62
CA LEU A 50 3.76 -1.28 -13.77
C LEU A 50 4.88 -1.80 -14.68
N HIS A 51 4.70 -1.69 -16.01
CA HIS A 51 5.73 -2.03 -16.99
C HIS A 51 6.90 -1.05 -16.91
N VAL A 52 6.61 0.22 -16.61
CA VAL A 52 7.63 1.27 -16.41
C VAL A 52 7.43 1.83 -15.01
N ALA A 53 8.44 1.70 -14.17
CA ALA A 53 8.37 2.17 -12.79
C ALA A 53 8.19 3.69 -12.73
N LEU A 54 7.42 4.15 -11.74
CA LEU A 54 7.41 5.57 -11.36
C LEU A 54 8.73 5.89 -10.70
N VAL A 55 9.32 7.02 -11.07
CA VAL A 55 10.62 7.42 -10.53
C VAL A 55 10.46 8.72 -9.75
N HIS A 56 10.92 8.71 -8.50
CA HIS A 56 10.98 9.90 -7.67
C HIS A 56 12.37 9.93 -7.03
N ARG A 57 13.20 10.90 -7.46
CA ARG A 57 14.63 10.95 -7.10
C ARG A 57 15.29 9.63 -7.48
N GLU A 58 15.87 8.91 -6.52
CA GLU A 58 16.54 7.61 -6.76
C GLU A 58 15.60 6.41 -6.60
N ARG A 59 14.34 6.64 -6.19
CA ARG A 59 13.36 5.57 -5.98
C ARG A 59 12.67 5.19 -7.26
N ARG A 60 12.48 3.89 -7.43
CA ARG A 60 11.67 3.31 -8.51
C ARG A 60 10.53 2.55 -7.85
N ILE A 61 9.30 2.93 -8.17
CA ILE A 61 8.10 2.35 -7.58
C ILE A 61 7.28 1.77 -8.72
N ASN A 62 7.08 0.46 -8.71
CA ASN A 62 6.37 -0.21 -9.79
C ASN A 62 5.12 -0.97 -9.35
N VAL A 63 4.73 -0.90 -8.09
CA VAL A 63 3.51 -1.54 -7.60
C VAL A 63 2.50 -0.49 -7.17
N ILE A 64 1.30 -0.57 -7.73
CA ILE A 64 0.18 0.32 -7.40
C ILE A 64 -0.96 -0.52 -6.84
N GLU A 65 -1.45 -0.14 -5.68
CA GLU A 65 -2.67 -0.68 -5.09
C GLU A 65 -3.83 0.25 -5.38
N LEU A 66 -4.90 -0.30 -5.93
CA LEU A 66 -6.11 0.46 -6.28
C LEU A 66 -7.32 -0.15 -5.56
N PRO A 67 -7.71 0.40 -4.40
CA PRO A 67 -8.94 -0.05 -3.74
C PRO A 67 -10.17 0.63 -4.35
N ALA A 68 -11.26 -0.13 -4.45
CA ALA A 68 -12.57 0.45 -4.73
C ALA A 68 -13.05 1.25 -3.51
N PRO A 69 -14.02 2.17 -3.67
CA PRO A 69 -14.54 2.93 -2.55
C PRO A 69 -15.12 2.02 -1.48
N LYS A 70 -14.82 2.30 -0.22
CA LYS A 70 -15.39 1.57 0.90
C LYS A 70 -16.83 2.05 1.15
N PRO A 71 -17.84 1.16 1.22
CA PRO A 71 -19.21 1.58 1.46
C PRO A 71 -19.32 2.40 2.75
N GLY A 72 -20.00 3.55 2.67
CA GLY A 72 -20.21 4.45 3.80
C GLY A 72 -18.98 5.25 4.23
N SER A 73 -17.90 5.21 3.47
CA SER A 73 -16.66 5.90 3.84
C SER A 73 -16.04 6.54 2.59
N PRO A 74 -16.65 7.62 2.06
CA PRO A 74 -16.16 8.26 0.82
C PRO A 74 -14.80 8.91 1.02
N TYR A 75 -13.99 8.88 -0.03
CA TYR A 75 -12.65 9.49 -0.05
C TYR A 75 -12.53 10.43 -1.23
N PRO A 76 -11.73 11.51 -1.10
CA PRO A 76 -11.29 12.23 -2.29
C PRO A 76 -10.35 11.35 -3.11
N GLU A 77 -10.37 11.52 -4.43
CA GLU A 77 -9.46 10.80 -5.31
C GLU A 77 -8.03 11.28 -5.13
N GLY A 78 -7.08 10.36 -5.11
CA GLY A 78 -5.66 10.70 -5.03
C GLY A 78 -4.81 9.65 -4.33
N TRP A 79 -3.53 9.94 -4.22
CA TRP A 79 -2.59 9.10 -3.49
C TRP A 79 -2.91 9.13 -2.00
N GLU A 80 -2.98 7.96 -1.36
CA GLU A 80 -3.40 7.86 0.03
C GLU A 80 -2.29 7.38 0.97
N HIS A 81 -1.61 6.28 0.64
CA HIS A 81 -0.51 5.83 1.48
C HIS A 81 0.63 5.26 0.67
N ALA A 82 1.81 5.26 1.31
CA ALA A 82 3.02 4.58 0.85
C ALA A 82 3.40 3.51 1.86
N GLU A 83 4.01 2.43 1.40
CA GLU A 83 4.47 1.36 2.27
C GLU A 83 5.94 1.07 2.01
N PHE A 84 6.68 0.86 3.11
CA PHE A 84 8.10 0.56 3.07
C PHE A 84 8.36 -0.84 3.63
N VAL A 85 9.31 -1.54 3.03
CA VAL A 85 9.75 -2.85 3.51
C VAL A 85 10.89 -2.65 4.50
N ILE A 86 10.75 -3.26 5.69
CA ILE A 86 11.76 -3.21 6.74
C ILE A 86 12.26 -4.64 7.03
N ASP A 87 13.41 -4.75 7.69
CA ASP A 87 14.10 -6.02 7.92
C ASP A 87 13.93 -6.57 9.35
N VAL A 88 13.10 -5.94 10.16
CA VAL A 88 12.80 -6.34 11.54
C VAL A 88 11.30 -6.42 11.75
N GLU A 89 10.86 -7.03 12.85
CA GLU A 89 9.44 -7.03 13.20
C GLU A 89 8.93 -5.58 13.32
N PRO A 90 7.74 -5.28 12.80
CA PRO A 90 7.22 -3.89 12.82
C PRO A 90 7.17 -3.27 14.21
N ALA A 91 6.76 -4.02 15.24
CA ALA A 91 6.73 -3.51 16.61
C ALA A 91 8.13 -3.14 17.12
N VAL A 92 9.15 -3.92 16.74
CA VAL A 92 10.54 -3.61 17.07
C VAL A 92 11.00 -2.34 16.36
N PHE A 93 10.64 -2.20 15.09
CA PHE A 93 10.95 -0.99 14.32
C PHE A 93 10.36 0.25 15.01
N ALA A 94 9.07 0.21 15.36
CA ALA A 94 8.40 1.32 16.03
C ALA A 94 9.06 1.66 17.38
N SER A 95 9.53 0.64 18.12
CA SER A 95 10.16 0.85 19.43
C SER A 95 11.46 1.64 19.36
N ARG A 96 12.09 1.71 18.19
CA ARG A 96 13.31 2.51 17.98
C ARG A 96 13.04 4.01 17.86
N TYR A 97 11.76 4.39 17.68
CA TYR A 97 11.34 5.78 17.50
C TYR A 97 10.16 6.09 18.42
N PRO A 98 10.34 5.98 19.75
CA PRO A 98 9.21 6.07 20.68
C PRO A 98 8.56 7.45 20.74
N GLN A 99 9.22 8.48 20.21
CA GLN A 99 8.69 9.84 20.16
C GLN A 99 7.62 10.04 19.06
N LEU A 100 7.47 9.07 18.14
CA LEU A 100 6.52 9.20 17.04
C LEU A 100 5.16 8.60 17.42
N PRO A 101 4.04 9.17 16.90
CA PRO A 101 2.69 8.72 17.25
C PRO A 101 2.27 7.48 16.43
N TRP A 102 2.87 6.35 16.72
CA TRP A 102 2.62 5.10 16.00
C TRP A 102 1.18 4.60 16.19
N ASP A 103 0.57 4.20 15.08
CA ASP A 103 -0.63 3.37 15.08
C ASP A 103 -0.16 1.91 15.07
N LEU A 104 -0.34 1.23 16.19
CA LEU A 104 0.12 -0.16 16.38
C LEU A 104 -1.00 -1.19 16.17
N SER A 105 -2.17 -0.78 15.67
CA SER A 105 -3.32 -1.67 15.51
C SER A 105 -3.05 -2.85 14.58
N GLY A 106 -2.12 -2.71 13.64
CA GLY A 106 -1.71 -3.79 12.73
C GLY A 106 -0.48 -4.56 13.15
N ALA A 107 0.13 -4.22 14.31
CA ALA A 107 1.42 -4.80 14.71
C ALA A 107 1.33 -6.27 15.09
N ASP A 108 0.19 -6.72 15.60
CA ASP A 108 -0.01 -8.09 16.10
C ASP A 108 -0.72 -9.00 15.10
N LYS A 109 -0.89 -8.57 13.86
CA LYS A 109 -1.51 -9.42 12.85
C LYS A 109 -0.64 -10.64 12.58
N PRO A 110 -1.25 -11.86 12.49
CA PRO A 110 -0.47 -13.07 12.22
C PRO A 110 0.14 -13.09 10.81
N MET A 111 -0.46 -12.34 9.87
CA MET A 111 0.06 -12.15 8.52
C MET A 111 0.08 -10.67 8.20
N ASN A 112 1.12 -10.23 7.52
CA ASN A 112 1.27 -8.84 7.07
C ASN A 112 1.21 -7.81 8.20
N ALA A 113 1.85 -8.13 9.32
CA ALA A 113 1.98 -7.18 10.43
C ALA A 113 2.63 -5.88 9.93
N CYS A 114 2.12 -4.75 10.41
CA CYS A 114 2.64 -3.45 10.04
C CYS A 114 2.52 -2.46 11.20
N VAL A 115 3.30 -1.39 11.13
CA VAL A 115 3.13 -0.21 11.96
C VAL A 115 2.92 0.99 11.03
N ARG A 116 2.14 1.96 11.49
CA ARG A 116 1.68 3.07 10.65
C ARG A 116 1.91 4.41 11.33
N LEU A 117 2.26 5.40 10.53
CA LEU A 117 2.20 6.81 10.92
C LEU A 117 1.10 7.47 10.10
N ASN A 118 0.15 8.09 10.78
CA ASN A 118 -0.97 8.80 10.13
C ASN A 118 -0.67 10.29 10.06
N TYR A 119 -0.90 10.86 8.89
CA TYR A 119 -0.79 12.29 8.64
C TYR A 119 -2.14 12.79 8.13
N ASP A 120 -2.27 14.10 7.99
CA ASP A 120 -3.49 14.69 7.45
C ASP A 120 -3.66 14.26 5.98
N GLY A 121 -4.69 13.45 5.71
CA GLY A 121 -5.03 12.98 4.36
C GLY A 121 -4.17 11.83 3.81
N CYS A 122 -3.18 11.35 4.55
CA CYS A 122 -2.34 10.26 4.08
C CYS A 122 -1.70 9.46 5.23
N SER A 123 -1.09 8.33 4.91
CA SER A 123 -0.36 7.54 5.90
C SER A 123 0.85 6.86 5.30
N VAL A 124 1.75 6.42 6.19
CA VAL A 124 2.95 5.65 5.83
C VAL A 124 2.96 4.38 6.67
N LYS A 125 3.14 3.24 6.00
CA LYS A 125 3.20 1.93 6.67
C LYS A 125 4.59 1.33 6.52
N PHE A 126 4.98 0.54 7.51
CA PHE A 126 6.23 -0.23 7.49
C PHE A 126 5.90 -1.69 7.77
N HIS A 127 6.38 -2.60 6.91
CA HIS A 127 6.12 -4.04 7.03
C HIS A 127 7.30 -4.82 6.46
N ARG A 128 7.35 -6.14 6.73
CA ARG A 128 8.51 -6.97 6.37
C ARG A 128 8.44 -7.56 4.96
N ARG A 129 7.23 -7.75 4.41
CA ARG A 129 7.06 -8.43 3.12
C ARG A 129 6.46 -7.47 2.09
N ALA A 130 7.04 -7.45 0.90
CA ALA A 130 6.49 -6.70 -0.21
C ALA A 130 5.09 -7.21 -0.57
N LEU A 131 4.18 -6.29 -0.92
CA LEU A 131 2.80 -6.64 -1.29
C LEU A 131 2.76 -7.63 -2.45
N ALA A 132 3.61 -7.46 -3.45
CA ALA A 132 3.67 -8.36 -4.59
C ALA A 132 3.99 -9.80 -4.15
N ASP A 133 4.91 -9.98 -3.21
CA ASP A 133 5.28 -11.31 -2.69
C ASP A 133 4.14 -11.94 -1.91
N VAL A 134 3.41 -11.15 -1.12
CA VAL A 134 2.23 -11.62 -0.37
C VAL A 134 1.17 -12.13 -1.35
N ILE A 135 0.88 -11.37 -2.41
CA ILE A 135 -0.12 -11.73 -3.41
C ILE A 135 0.29 -13.01 -4.16
N MET A 136 1.56 -13.15 -4.50
CA MET A 136 2.06 -14.36 -5.19
C MET A 136 1.90 -15.60 -4.31
N ASP A 137 2.15 -15.50 -3.00
CA ASP A 137 1.92 -16.60 -2.06
C ASP A 137 0.44 -16.98 -1.99
N GLU A 138 -0.46 -16.00 -1.99
CA GLU A 138 -1.91 -16.23 -1.96
C GLU A 138 -2.41 -16.94 -3.23
N ARG A 139 -1.72 -16.75 -4.36
CA ARG A 139 -2.08 -17.36 -5.64
C ARG A 139 -1.54 -18.78 -5.79
N SER A 140 -0.56 -19.16 -5.01
CA SER A 140 0.00 -20.50 -5.02
C SER A 140 -0.70 -21.38 -3.96
#